data_6f0e7a9d2194197627155bac3b914139
#
_entry.id   6f0e7a9d2194197627155bac3b914139
#
_cell.length_a   1.000
_cell.length_b   1.000
_cell.length_c   1.000
_cell.angle_alpha   90.00
_cell.angle_beta   90.00
_cell.angle_gamma   90.00
#
_symmetry.space_group_name_H-M   'P 1'
#
loop_
_entity.id
_entity.type
_entity.pdbx_description
1 polymer ?
#
loop_
_entity_poly.entity_id
_entity_poly.type
_entity_poly.pdbx_seq_one_letter_code
_entity_poly.pdbx_strand_id
1 'polypeptide(L)'
;MISFCKSILDFLRIDLPLTFKNSLLLAAVYTFIIPVIRGISNLDNIHSADVFGQSLALIGVFLFIPIIRQELEVSVKEIVYTKVWSYRKSVSIRLICSFWMITVMITIFASIMRLQNCSFPFLKYVTVTILYAVFLGILGLLFSQLGNNVIIGYLASLGYWSFCQFDILTEENVLYIFPIISGEIEMGKLMILM
;
A
#
# COMPACT_ATOMS: atom_id res chain seq x y z
N MET A 1 27.40 16.70 6.87
CA MET A 1 26.81 15.42 6.46
C MET A 1 26.42 14.55 7.65
N ILE A 2 27.27 14.34 8.64
CA ILE A 2 27.01 13.54 9.86
C ILE A 2 25.84 14.09 10.69
N SER A 3 25.73 15.41 10.86
CA SER A 3 24.62 16.08 11.57
C SER A 3 23.27 15.84 10.91
N PHE A 4 23.21 15.81 9.58
CA PHE A 4 21.98 15.56 8.82
C PHE A 4 21.50 14.10 8.96
N CYS A 5 22.41 13.13 8.88
CA CYS A 5 22.08 11.72 9.11
C CYS A 5 21.57 11.48 10.54
N LYS A 6 22.17 12.11 11.54
CA LYS A 6 21.75 12.00 12.95
C LYS A 6 20.33 12.56 13.15
N SER A 7 20.05 13.70 12.54
CA SER A 7 18.71 14.33 12.59
C SER A 7 17.63 13.47 11.90
N ILE A 8 17.95 12.76 10.79
CA ILE A 8 17.04 11.82 10.13
C ILE A 8 16.81 10.60 11.03
N LEU A 9 17.85 10.04 11.63
CA LEU A 9 17.73 8.89 12.53
C LEU A 9 16.87 9.20 13.77
N ASP A 10 17.06 10.36 14.37
CA ASP A 10 16.27 10.81 15.51
C ASP A 10 14.79 11.01 15.12
N PHE A 11 14.54 11.57 13.93
CA PHE A 11 13.19 11.72 13.38
C PHE A 11 12.55 10.34 13.15
N LEU A 12 13.25 9.41 12.49
CA LEU A 12 12.74 8.06 12.25
C LEU A 12 12.43 7.31 13.53
N ARG A 13 13.27 7.46 14.56
CA ARG A 13 13.09 6.79 15.84
C ARG A 13 11.87 7.23 16.61
N ILE A 14 11.47 8.50 16.49
CA ILE A 14 10.35 9.09 17.22
C ILE A 14 9.06 9.06 16.39
N ASP A 15 9.14 9.46 15.14
CA ASP A 15 7.99 9.70 14.26
C ASP A 15 7.41 8.40 13.66
N LEU A 16 8.27 7.44 13.29
CA LEU A 16 7.82 6.18 12.72
C LEU A 16 6.91 5.38 13.66
N PRO A 17 7.26 5.15 14.94
CA PRO A 17 6.36 4.42 15.83
C PRO A 17 5.03 5.14 16.05
N LEU A 18 5.02 6.47 16.12
CA LEU A 18 3.81 7.26 16.31
C LEU A 18 2.87 7.15 15.11
N THR A 19 3.42 7.23 13.90
CA THR A 19 2.63 7.21 12.66
C THR A 19 2.17 5.80 12.29
N PHE A 20 3.08 4.82 12.39
CA PHE A 20 2.87 3.50 11.81
C PHE A 20 2.47 2.39 12.79
N LYS A 21 2.59 2.56 14.11
CA LYS A 21 2.30 1.50 15.08
C LYS A 21 0.94 0.84 14.86
N ASN A 22 -0.12 1.63 14.82
CA ASN A 22 -1.48 1.12 14.65
C ASN A 22 -1.75 0.64 13.22
N SER A 23 -1.21 1.35 12.22
CA SER A 23 -1.38 1.02 10.80
C SER A 23 -0.64 -0.25 10.42
N LEU A 24 0.56 -0.43 10.94
CA LEU A 24 1.36 -1.64 10.72
C LEU A 24 0.72 -2.85 11.41
N LEU A 25 0.20 -2.67 12.62
CA LEU A 25 -0.55 -3.72 13.32
C LEU A 25 -1.78 -4.13 12.51
N LEU A 26 -2.54 -3.15 12.01
CA LEU A 26 -3.73 -3.39 11.19
C LEU A 26 -3.36 -4.09 9.89
N ALA A 27 -2.31 -3.66 9.19
CA ALA A 27 -1.81 -4.29 7.98
C ALA A 27 -1.32 -5.72 8.25
N ALA A 28 -0.63 -5.96 9.38
CA ALA A 28 -0.18 -7.29 9.78
C ALA A 28 -1.37 -8.22 10.07
N VAL A 29 -2.33 -7.78 10.89
CA VAL A 29 -3.56 -8.54 11.17
C VAL A 29 -4.30 -8.87 9.88
N TYR A 30 -4.46 -7.89 9.00
CA TYR A 30 -5.08 -8.10 7.68
C TYR A 30 -4.34 -9.16 6.88
N THR A 31 -3.00 -9.09 6.82
CA THR A 31 -2.17 -10.08 6.10
C THR A 31 -2.33 -11.49 6.68
N PHE A 32 -2.49 -11.63 8.00
CA PHE A 32 -2.77 -12.91 8.64
C PHE A 32 -4.18 -13.45 8.37
N ILE A 33 -5.15 -12.58 8.12
CA ILE A 33 -6.53 -12.98 7.82
C ILE A 33 -6.65 -13.52 6.38
N ILE A 34 -5.85 -13.04 5.43
CA ILE A 34 -5.90 -13.49 4.02
C ILE A 34 -5.80 -15.02 3.88
N PRO A 35 -4.83 -15.70 4.51
CA PRO A 35 -4.74 -17.17 4.44
C PRO A 35 -5.96 -17.91 4.97
N VAL A 36 -6.63 -17.32 5.96
CA VAL A 36 -7.83 -17.93 6.58
C VAL A 36 -9.04 -17.83 5.65
N ILE A 37 -9.18 -16.69 4.94
CA ILE A 37 -10.33 -16.45 4.06
C ILE A 37 -10.17 -17.13 2.70
N ARG A 38 -8.99 -17.02 2.09
CA ARG A 38 -8.73 -17.45 0.70
C ARG A 38 -8.12 -18.86 0.61
N GLY A 39 -7.50 -19.35 1.71
CA GLY A 39 -6.57 -20.48 1.61
C GLY A 39 -5.30 -20.08 0.87
N ILE A 40 -4.17 -20.68 1.18
CA ILE A 40 -2.88 -20.39 0.52
C ILE A 40 -2.08 -21.66 0.21
N SER A 41 -2.69 -22.84 0.22
CA SER A 41 -2.00 -24.10 -0.03
C SER A 41 -2.34 -24.65 -1.41
N ASN A 42 -1.31 -25.06 -2.16
CA ASN A 42 -1.44 -25.69 -3.49
C ASN A 42 -2.29 -24.86 -4.49
N LEU A 43 -2.16 -23.51 -4.45
CA LEU A 43 -2.89 -22.66 -5.37
C LEU A 43 -2.25 -22.69 -6.77
N ASP A 44 -3.13 -22.77 -7.77
CA ASP A 44 -2.76 -22.58 -9.17
C ASP A 44 -2.40 -21.13 -9.46
N ASN A 45 -1.86 -20.87 -10.66
CA ASN A 45 -1.45 -19.54 -11.09
C ASN A 45 -2.60 -18.51 -11.02
N ILE A 46 -3.81 -18.88 -11.46
CA ILE A 46 -5.00 -18.01 -11.48
C ILE A 46 -5.45 -17.67 -10.05
N HIS A 47 -5.61 -18.66 -9.19
CA HIS A 47 -6.03 -18.43 -7.81
C HIS A 47 -4.98 -17.66 -6.99
N SER A 48 -3.68 -17.87 -7.29
CA SER A 48 -2.61 -17.05 -6.72
C SER A 48 -2.72 -15.61 -7.18
N ALA A 49 -3.07 -15.35 -8.44
CA ALA A 49 -3.27 -14.00 -8.97
C ALA A 49 -4.36 -13.23 -8.22
N ASP A 50 -5.46 -13.88 -7.87
CA ASP A 50 -6.55 -13.28 -7.09
C ASP A 50 -6.08 -12.84 -5.69
N VAL A 51 -5.27 -13.65 -5.02
CA VAL A 51 -4.73 -13.31 -3.70
C VAL A 51 -3.82 -12.09 -3.80
N PHE A 52 -2.92 -12.07 -4.79
CA PHE A 52 -1.97 -10.98 -4.99
C PHE A 52 -2.64 -9.70 -5.48
N GLY A 53 -3.49 -9.78 -6.49
CA GLY A 53 -4.15 -8.62 -7.09
C GLY A 53 -5.21 -8.02 -6.19
N GLN A 54 -6.12 -8.84 -5.70
CA GLN A 54 -7.28 -8.36 -4.96
C GLN A 54 -6.98 -8.12 -3.47
N SER A 55 -6.40 -9.11 -2.78
CA SER A 55 -6.30 -9.03 -1.32
C SER A 55 -5.04 -8.26 -0.88
N LEU A 56 -3.86 -8.59 -1.40
CA LEU A 56 -2.62 -7.98 -0.94
C LEU A 56 -2.48 -6.50 -1.33
N ALA A 57 -3.10 -6.08 -2.43
CA ALA A 57 -3.07 -4.68 -2.86
C ALA A 57 -3.63 -3.70 -1.81
N LEU A 58 -4.58 -4.14 -0.97
CA LEU A 58 -5.16 -3.30 0.09
C LEU A 58 -4.17 -2.94 1.21
N ILE A 59 -3.04 -3.64 1.34
CA ILE A 59 -1.99 -3.29 2.32
C ILE A 59 -1.52 -1.84 2.10
N GLY A 60 -1.46 -1.39 0.84
CA GLY A 60 -1.10 -0.03 0.50
C GLY A 60 -2.03 1.01 1.12
N VAL A 61 -3.33 0.75 1.13
CA VAL A 61 -4.34 1.64 1.73
C VAL A 61 -4.08 1.83 3.23
N PHE A 62 -3.77 0.74 3.94
CA PHE A 62 -3.53 0.79 5.39
C PHE A 62 -2.22 1.50 5.77
N LEU A 63 -1.21 1.48 4.91
CA LEU A 63 0.11 2.05 5.21
C LEU A 63 0.31 3.47 4.66
N PHE A 64 -0.32 3.84 3.54
CA PHE A 64 -0.16 5.18 2.97
C PHE A 64 -1.10 6.23 3.58
N ILE A 65 -2.38 5.90 3.76
CA ILE A 65 -3.37 6.89 4.20
C ILE A 65 -3.05 7.49 5.58
N PRO A 66 -2.59 6.72 6.59
CA PRO A 66 -2.28 7.28 7.91
C PRO A 66 -1.13 8.29 7.94
N ILE A 67 -0.31 8.36 6.89
CA ILE A 67 0.80 9.32 6.79
C ILE A 67 0.30 10.75 7.00
N ILE A 68 -0.87 11.08 6.47
CA ILE A 68 -1.47 12.42 6.54
C ILE A 68 -2.22 12.68 7.84
N ARG A 69 -2.58 11.65 8.60
CA ARG A 69 -3.40 11.81 9.80
C ARG A 69 -2.83 12.84 10.77
N GLN A 70 -1.53 12.79 11.03
CA GLN A 70 -0.85 13.71 11.94
C GLN A 70 -0.86 15.16 11.43
N GLU A 71 -0.99 15.37 10.14
CA GLU A 71 -0.95 16.67 9.50
C GLU A 71 -2.33 17.34 9.41
N LEU A 72 -3.38 16.53 9.50
CA LEU A 72 -4.76 17.02 9.54
C LEU A 72 -5.13 17.50 10.95
N GLU A 73 -4.42 17.06 12.00
CA GLU A 73 -4.66 17.56 13.36
C GLU A 73 -4.14 18.99 13.53
N VAL A 74 -5.04 19.90 13.85
CA VAL A 74 -4.78 21.36 13.97
C VAL A 74 -3.65 21.66 14.98
N SER A 75 -3.59 20.92 16.07
CA SER A 75 -2.55 21.04 17.12
C SER A 75 -1.14 20.71 16.62
N VAL A 76 -1.02 19.86 15.61
CA VAL A 76 0.28 19.48 15.03
C VAL A 76 0.71 20.47 13.97
N LYS A 77 -0.21 21.10 13.24
CA LYS A 77 0.09 22.13 12.25
C LYS A 77 0.89 23.30 12.85
N GLU A 78 0.49 23.80 14.01
CA GLU A 78 1.18 24.92 14.67
C GLU A 78 2.61 24.55 15.08
N ILE A 79 2.83 23.32 15.54
CA ILE A 79 4.16 22.84 15.97
C ILE A 79 5.08 22.58 14.76
N VAL A 80 4.53 22.10 13.65
CA VAL A 80 5.30 21.82 12.43
C VAL A 80 5.78 23.10 11.76
N TYR A 81 4.99 24.18 11.80
CA TYR A 81 5.40 25.47 11.25
C TYR A 81 6.53 26.15 12.04
N THR A 82 6.72 25.78 13.30
CA THR A 82 7.80 26.33 14.15
C THR A 82 9.10 25.51 14.09
N LYS A 83 9.07 24.29 13.52
CA LYS A 83 10.26 23.44 13.39
C LYS A 83 11.06 23.75 12.12
N VAL A 84 12.36 23.69 12.23
CA VAL A 84 13.39 23.91 11.17
C VAL A 84 13.29 22.91 10.00
N TRP A 85 12.49 21.84 10.14
CA TRP A 85 12.29 20.83 9.12
C TRP A 85 11.09 21.15 8.23
N SER A 86 11.37 21.28 6.93
CA SER A 86 10.32 21.47 5.92
C SER A 86 9.33 20.31 5.92
N TYR A 87 8.05 20.60 6.01
CA TYR A 87 6.90 19.72 5.86
C TYR A 87 7.10 18.65 4.75
N ARG A 88 7.51 19.10 3.56
CA ARG A 88 7.73 18.21 2.41
C ARG A 88 8.75 17.09 2.70
N LYS A 89 9.80 17.37 3.48
CA LYS A 89 10.82 16.36 3.81
C LYS A 89 10.27 15.28 4.75
N SER A 90 9.44 15.67 5.72
CA SER A 90 8.80 14.73 6.65
C SER A 90 7.90 13.76 5.91
N VAL A 91 7.00 14.27 5.06
CA VAL A 91 6.08 13.45 4.24
C VAL A 91 6.84 12.53 3.30
N SER A 92 7.88 13.03 2.62
CA SER A 92 8.68 12.20 1.71
C SER A 92 9.37 11.04 2.42
N ILE A 93 9.91 11.25 3.61
CA ILE A 93 10.53 10.18 4.40
C ILE A 93 9.49 9.13 4.81
N ARG A 94 8.31 9.55 5.26
CA ARG A 94 7.22 8.64 5.62
C ARG A 94 6.73 7.83 4.41
N LEU A 95 6.62 8.46 3.22
CA LEU A 95 6.26 7.76 1.98
C LEU A 95 7.29 6.69 1.61
N ILE A 96 8.57 7.01 1.68
CA ILE A 96 9.65 6.05 1.41
C ILE A 96 9.61 4.90 2.40
N CYS A 97 9.42 5.18 3.69
CA CYS A 97 9.30 4.14 4.71
C CYS A 97 8.08 3.24 4.49
N SER A 98 6.92 3.82 4.13
CA SER A 98 5.71 3.05 3.79
C SER A 98 5.94 2.14 2.60
N PHE A 99 6.58 2.64 1.55
CA PHE A 99 6.93 1.85 0.36
C PHE A 99 7.81 0.64 0.73
N TRP A 100 8.84 0.84 1.56
CA TRP A 100 9.68 -0.25 2.04
C TRP A 100 8.90 -1.25 2.88
N MET A 101 8.03 -0.80 3.78
CA MET A 101 7.19 -1.68 4.61
C MET A 101 6.26 -2.53 3.75
N ILE A 102 5.61 -1.94 2.74
CA ILE A 102 4.73 -2.65 1.79
C ILE A 102 5.54 -3.71 1.04
N THR A 103 6.70 -3.33 0.50
CA THR A 103 7.57 -4.25 -0.26
C THR A 103 7.98 -5.45 0.60
N VAL A 104 8.40 -5.21 1.85
CA VAL A 104 8.80 -6.26 2.77
C VAL A 104 7.61 -7.19 3.10
N MET A 105 6.44 -6.63 3.43
CA MET A 105 5.25 -7.41 3.77
C MET A 105 4.79 -8.30 2.60
N ILE A 106 4.70 -7.73 1.39
CA ILE A 106 4.30 -8.49 0.18
C ILE A 106 5.33 -9.58 -0.13
N THR A 107 6.63 -9.29 -0.01
CA THR A 107 7.69 -10.27 -0.29
C THR A 107 7.68 -11.41 0.72
N ILE A 108 7.48 -11.13 2.01
CA ILE A 108 7.35 -12.15 3.05
C ILE A 108 6.14 -13.04 2.75
N PHE A 109 4.99 -12.45 2.45
CA PHE A 109 3.77 -13.20 2.14
C PHE A 109 3.95 -14.08 0.90
N ALA A 110 4.53 -13.54 -0.17
CA ALA A 110 4.85 -14.29 -1.38
C ALA A 110 5.80 -15.48 -1.11
N SER A 111 6.78 -15.29 -0.23
CA SER A 111 7.70 -16.36 0.19
C SER A 111 6.95 -17.47 0.95
N ILE A 112 6.00 -17.11 1.83
CA ILE A 112 5.15 -18.07 2.54
C ILE A 112 4.29 -18.85 1.54
N MET A 113 3.65 -18.21 0.56
CA MET A 113 2.87 -18.90 -0.46
C MET A 113 3.73 -19.88 -1.28
N ARG A 114 4.97 -19.51 -1.59
CA ARG A 114 5.89 -20.39 -2.32
C ARG A 114 6.27 -21.62 -1.49
N LEU A 115 6.43 -21.48 -0.18
CA LEU A 115 6.66 -22.62 0.74
C LEU A 115 5.44 -23.55 0.83
N GLN A 116 4.25 -23.05 0.54
CA GLN A 116 2.98 -23.77 0.51
C GLN A 116 2.72 -24.47 -0.86
N ASN A 117 3.76 -24.62 -1.69
CA ASN A 117 3.69 -25.24 -3.02
C ASN A 117 2.75 -24.53 -4.03
N CYS A 118 2.56 -23.22 -3.90
CA CYS A 118 1.82 -22.45 -4.89
C CYS A 118 2.68 -22.22 -6.16
N SER A 119 2.07 -22.41 -7.33
CA SER A 119 2.74 -22.21 -8.63
C SER A 119 2.41 -20.81 -9.19
N PHE A 120 3.35 -19.89 -9.10
CA PHE A 120 3.21 -18.54 -9.70
C PHE A 120 4.57 -17.91 -10.04
N PRO A 121 4.64 -17.01 -11.02
CA PRO A 121 5.85 -16.28 -11.37
C PRO A 121 6.17 -15.22 -10.31
N PHE A 122 6.99 -15.59 -9.31
CA PHE A 122 7.27 -14.83 -8.08
C PHE A 122 7.57 -13.34 -8.33
N LEU A 123 8.59 -13.03 -9.14
CA LEU A 123 9.00 -11.63 -9.36
C LEU A 123 7.90 -10.80 -10.03
N LYS A 124 7.21 -11.37 -11.00
CA LYS A 124 6.15 -10.67 -11.74
C LYS A 124 5.00 -10.31 -10.78
N TYR A 125 4.50 -11.27 -10.00
CA TYR A 125 3.37 -11.06 -9.10
C TYR A 125 3.71 -10.09 -7.96
N VAL A 126 4.88 -10.26 -7.35
CA VAL A 126 5.34 -9.34 -6.29
C VAL A 126 5.44 -7.89 -6.81
N THR A 127 6.08 -7.69 -7.97
CA THR A 127 6.25 -6.34 -8.52
C THR A 127 4.90 -5.69 -8.86
N VAL A 128 4.02 -6.42 -9.50
CA VAL A 128 2.70 -5.91 -9.89
C VAL A 128 1.84 -5.62 -8.66
N THR A 129 1.86 -6.48 -7.65
CA THR A 129 1.14 -6.25 -6.39
C THR A 129 1.64 -5.01 -5.65
N ILE A 130 2.96 -4.78 -5.63
CA ILE A 130 3.53 -3.56 -5.07
C ILE A 130 3.01 -2.32 -5.80
N LEU A 131 2.97 -2.34 -7.14
CA LEU A 131 2.44 -1.23 -7.93
C LEU A 131 0.97 -0.96 -7.60
N TYR A 132 0.13 -1.99 -7.47
CA TYR A 132 -1.27 -1.82 -7.09
C TYR A 132 -1.44 -1.28 -5.69
N ALA A 133 -0.68 -1.80 -4.73
CA ALA A 133 -0.71 -1.32 -3.36
C ALA A 133 -0.31 0.16 -3.28
N VAL A 134 0.72 0.55 -4.01
CA VAL A 134 1.17 1.95 -4.09
C VAL A 134 0.12 2.82 -4.76
N PHE A 135 -0.46 2.39 -5.87
CA PHE A 135 -1.51 3.12 -6.57
C PHE A 135 -2.72 3.38 -5.67
N LEU A 136 -3.28 2.34 -5.05
CA LEU A 136 -4.41 2.46 -4.13
C LEU A 136 -4.07 3.34 -2.92
N GLY A 137 -2.86 3.20 -2.40
CA GLY A 137 -2.37 4.01 -1.29
C GLY A 137 -2.26 5.49 -1.64
N ILE A 138 -1.68 5.83 -2.80
CA ILE A 138 -1.55 7.22 -3.28
C ILE A 138 -2.94 7.80 -3.58
N LEU A 139 -3.82 7.05 -4.20
CA LEU A 139 -5.19 7.47 -4.45
C LEU A 139 -5.90 7.84 -3.16
N GLY A 140 -5.83 6.99 -2.13
CA GLY A 140 -6.39 7.30 -0.83
C GLY A 140 -5.76 8.51 -0.15
N LEU A 141 -4.46 8.67 -0.30
CA LEU A 141 -3.72 9.79 0.23
C LEU A 141 -4.15 11.12 -0.43
N LEU A 142 -4.34 11.12 -1.76
CA LEU A 142 -4.84 12.28 -2.51
C LEU A 142 -6.25 12.69 -2.04
N PHE A 143 -7.17 11.74 -1.95
CA PHE A 143 -8.53 12.02 -1.51
C PHE A 143 -8.59 12.43 -0.03
N SER A 144 -7.72 11.91 0.82
CA SER A 144 -7.59 12.38 2.21
C SER A 144 -7.14 13.84 2.28
N GLN A 145 -6.22 14.25 1.40
CA GLN A 145 -5.78 15.65 1.32
C GLN A 145 -6.88 16.57 0.80
N LEU A 146 -7.54 16.19 -0.28
CA LEU A 146 -8.61 16.99 -0.90
C LEU A 146 -9.79 17.17 0.06
N GLY A 147 -10.16 16.12 0.77
CA GLY A 147 -11.28 16.14 1.71
C GLY A 147 -10.91 16.60 3.13
N ASN A 148 -9.64 16.92 3.41
CA ASN A 148 -9.14 17.21 4.76
C ASN A 148 -9.56 16.17 5.82
N ASN A 149 -9.79 14.93 5.40
CA ASN A 149 -10.25 13.86 6.27
C ASN A 149 -9.71 12.51 5.81
N VAL A 150 -9.11 11.77 6.74
CA VAL A 150 -8.57 10.43 6.51
C VAL A 150 -9.65 9.43 6.06
N ILE A 151 -10.87 9.58 6.57
CA ILE A 151 -12.00 8.69 6.23
C ILE A 151 -12.35 8.78 4.74
N ILE A 152 -12.30 9.98 4.16
CA ILE A 152 -12.57 10.18 2.73
C ILE A 152 -11.55 9.43 1.87
N GLY A 153 -10.29 9.40 2.29
CA GLY A 153 -9.26 8.63 1.61
C GLY A 153 -9.50 7.13 1.65
N TYR A 154 -9.89 6.59 2.81
CA TYR A 154 -10.25 5.17 2.92
C TYR A 154 -11.46 4.84 2.04
N LEU A 155 -12.51 5.66 2.07
CA LEU A 155 -13.71 5.45 1.24
C LEU A 155 -13.39 5.50 -0.25
N ALA A 156 -12.56 6.44 -0.69
CA ALA A 156 -12.18 6.56 -2.09
C ALA A 156 -11.37 5.33 -2.56
N SER A 157 -10.36 4.90 -1.81
CA SER A 157 -9.54 3.74 -2.18
C SER A 157 -10.31 2.44 -2.14
N LEU A 158 -11.10 2.22 -1.08
CA LEU A 158 -11.93 1.01 -0.96
C LEU A 158 -13.07 1.01 -1.99
N GLY A 159 -13.67 2.16 -2.26
CA GLY A 159 -14.67 2.32 -3.31
C GLY A 159 -14.10 1.97 -4.68
N TYR A 160 -12.94 2.51 -5.02
CA TYR A 160 -12.28 2.20 -6.29
C TYR A 160 -11.91 0.72 -6.39
N TRP A 161 -11.34 0.14 -5.33
CA TRP A 161 -11.07 -1.30 -5.26
C TRP A 161 -12.34 -2.14 -5.45
N SER A 162 -13.45 -1.75 -4.81
CA SER A 162 -14.74 -2.44 -4.95
C SER A 162 -15.29 -2.33 -6.36
N PHE A 163 -15.17 -1.18 -7.03
CA PHE A 163 -15.60 -1.02 -8.43
C PHE A 163 -14.83 -1.95 -9.37
N CYS A 164 -13.53 -2.16 -9.13
CA CYS A 164 -12.75 -3.13 -9.88
C CYS A 164 -13.15 -4.58 -9.55
N GLN A 165 -13.52 -4.87 -8.29
CA GLN A 165 -13.89 -6.21 -7.85
C GLN A 165 -15.24 -6.69 -8.38
N PHE A 166 -16.20 -5.77 -8.56
CA PHE A 166 -17.55 -6.08 -9.06
C PHE A 166 -17.65 -5.98 -10.59
N ASP A 167 -16.54 -5.96 -11.32
CA ASP A 167 -16.46 -5.85 -12.78
C ASP A 167 -17.27 -4.67 -13.37
N ILE A 168 -17.51 -3.64 -12.55
CA ILE A 168 -18.10 -2.38 -13.01
C ILE A 168 -17.13 -1.67 -13.96
N LEU A 169 -15.83 -1.80 -13.69
CA LEU A 169 -14.76 -1.45 -14.61
C LEU A 169 -14.37 -2.74 -15.33
N THR A 170 -14.76 -2.86 -16.60
CA THR A 170 -14.43 -4.01 -17.45
C THR A 170 -12.93 -4.13 -17.68
N GLU A 171 -12.45 -5.36 -17.92
CA GLU A 171 -11.04 -5.67 -18.18
C GLU A 171 -10.45 -4.86 -19.36
N GLU A 172 -11.29 -4.38 -20.29
CA GLU A 172 -10.86 -3.54 -21.41
C GLU A 172 -10.50 -2.10 -20.99
N ASN A 173 -10.95 -1.65 -19.82
CA ASN A 173 -10.64 -0.32 -19.33
C ASN A 173 -9.20 -0.24 -18.83
N VAL A 174 -8.49 0.80 -19.27
CA VAL A 174 -7.12 1.12 -18.85
C VAL A 174 -7.01 1.34 -17.33
N LEU A 175 -8.10 1.72 -16.68
CA LEU A 175 -8.20 1.95 -15.24
C LEU A 175 -8.45 0.67 -14.42
N TYR A 176 -8.58 -0.50 -15.06
CA TYR A 176 -8.75 -1.77 -14.36
C TYR A 176 -7.44 -2.21 -13.68
N ILE A 177 -7.46 -2.35 -12.37
CA ILE A 177 -6.24 -2.63 -11.56
C ILE A 177 -5.84 -4.10 -11.56
N PHE A 178 -6.70 -5.04 -11.99
CA PHE A 178 -6.45 -6.47 -11.85
C PHE A 178 -6.11 -7.21 -13.17
N PRO A 179 -5.13 -6.76 -13.98
CA PRO A 179 -4.79 -7.45 -15.22
C PRO A 179 -4.12 -8.82 -15.00
N ILE A 180 -3.89 -9.24 -13.76
CA ILE A 180 -3.29 -10.54 -13.44
C ILE A 180 -4.34 -11.65 -13.36
N ILE A 181 -5.64 -11.34 -13.25
CA ILE A 181 -6.71 -12.34 -13.07
C ILE A 181 -6.78 -13.32 -14.24
N SER A 182 -6.48 -12.87 -15.47
CA SER A 182 -6.40 -13.71 -16.66
C SER A 182 -5.10 -14.52 -16.78
N GLY A 183 -4.15 -14.34 -15.88
CA GLY A 183 -2.84 -15.00 -15.93
C GLY A 183 -1.87 -14.37 -16.93
N GLU A 184 -2.33 -13.45 -17.76
CA GLU A 184 -1.52 -12.66 -18.70
C GLU A 184 -1.31 -11.25 -18.17
N ILE A 185 -0.06 -10.80 -18.13
CA ILE A 185 0.27 -9.44 -17.69
C ILE A 185 0.36 -8.56 -18.92
N GLU A 186 -0.63 -7.71 -19.14
CA GLU A 186 -0.56 -6.67 -20.16
C GLU A 186 0.38 -5.54 -19.72
N MET A 187 1.62 -5.60 -20.18
CA MET A 187 2.64 -4.59 -19.89
C MET A 187 2.21 -3.17 -20.30
N GLY A 188 1.34 -3.04 -21.31
CA GLY A 188 0.81 -1.74 -21.75
C GLY A 188 -0.06 -1.05 -20.69
N LYS A 189 -0.90 -1.78 -19.99
CA LYS A 189 -1.74 -1.23 -18.91
C LYS A 189 -0.92 -0.84 -17.68
N LEU A 190 0.13 -1.60 -17.37
CA LEU A 190 1.06 -1.28 -16.29
C LEU A 190 1.82 0.04 -16.51
N MET A 191 2.20 0.35 -17.76
CA MET A 191 2.89 1.60 -18.08
C MET A 191 2.02 2.85 -17.92
N ILE A 192 0.70 2.72 -18.04
CA ILE A 192 -0.23 3.86 -17.90
C ILE A 192 -0.56 4.12 -16.42
N LEU A 193 -0.49 3.09 -15.58
CA LEU A 193 -0.67 3.20 -14.12
C LEU A 193 0.55 3.78 -13.38
N MET A 194 1.71 3.82 -14.01
CA MET A 194 2.93 4.43 -13.47
C MET A 194 3.02 5.91 -13.81
#